data_13c2e7d2b371e501bf7be12d605997f7
#
_entry.id   13c2e7d2b371e501bf7be12d605997f7
#
_cell.length_a   1.000
_cell.length_b   1.000
_cell.length_c   1.000
_cell.angle_alpha   90.00
_cell.angle_beta   90.00
_cell.angle_gamma   90.00
#
_symmetry.space_group_name_H-M   'P 1'
#
loop_
_entity.id
_entity.type
_entity.pdbx_description
1 polymer ?
#
loop_
_entity_poly.entity_id
_entity_poly.type
_entity_poly.pdbx_seq_one_letter_code
_entity_poly.pdbx_strand_id
1 'polypeptide(L)'
;MVTLKKLTASEEAIMQIIWKLGQGFAQDIMSEIPEPKPPYNTTLSVVKALERKGYVGHETFGKANRYYPLISKDDYSRSLLGRVVSHYFNNSLSSLVSAFTTDHPISDQELQELERLVQKAKQSPKS
;
A
#
# COMPACT_ATOMS: atom_id res chain seq x y z
N MET A 1 -6.93 3.06 -15.73
CA MET A 1 -6.18 2.79 -14.50
C MET A 1 -5.60 4.07 -13.95
N VAL A 2 -5.83 4.35 -12.70
CA VAL A 2 -5.31 5.56 -12.06
C VAL A 2 -3.85 5.35 -11.69
N THR A 3 -3.00 6.29 -12.10
CA THR A 3 -1.60 6.27 -11.72
C THR A 3 -1.44 6.99 -10.39
N LEU A 4 -1.03 6.27 -9.37
CA LEU A 4 -0.83 6.83 -8.04
C LEU A 4 0.59 7.40 -7.92
N LYS A 5 0.71 8.50 -7.17
CA LYS A 5 2.03 9.08 -6.91
C LYS A 5 2.85 8.16 -6.04
N LYS A 6 4.15 8.11 -6.31
CA LYS A 6 5.06 7.27 -5.56
C LYS A 6 5.23 7.81 -4.14
N LEU A 7 5.24 6.91 -3.17
CA LEU A 7 5.46 7.26 -1.77
C LEU A 7 6.93 7.04 -1.39
N THR A 8 7.44 7.91 -0.53
CA THR A 8 8.73 7.67 0.11
C THR A 8 8.57 6.58 1.17
N ALA A 9 9.69 6.06 1.67
CA ALA A 9 9.65 5.04 2.73
C ALA A 9 8.94 5.55 3.98
N SER A 10 9.18 6.81 4.37
CA SER A 10 8.51 7.41 5.53
C SER A 10 7.02 7.55 5.31
N GLU A 11 6.62 7.98 4.11
CA GLU A 11 5.22 8.13 3.77
C GLU A 11 4.51 6.78 3.77
N GLU A 12 5.16 5.75 3.23
CA GLU A 12 4.57 4.42 3.21
C GLU A 12 4.39 3.86 4.62
N ALA A 13 5.38 4.06 5.48
CA ALA A 13 5.29 3.61 6.87
C ALA A 13 4.10 4.25 7.60
N ILE A 14 3.90 5.55 7.42
CA ILE A 14 2.77 6.27 8.03
C ILE A 14 1.45 5.81 7.39
N MET A 15 1.44 5.61 6.09
CA MET A 15 0.24 5.16 5.40
C MET A 15 -0.21 3.78 5.89
N GLN A 16 0.74 2.86 6.18
CA GLN A 16 0.42 1.56 6.75
C GLN A 16 -0.32 1.71 8.09
N ILE A 17 0.12 2.68 8.90
CA ILE A 17 -0.54 2.95 10.18
C ILE A 17 -1.96 3.48 9.97
N ILE A 18 -2.13 4.41 9.03
CA ILE A 18 -3.44 4.99 8.74
C ILE A 18 -4.42 3.92 8.25
N TRP A 19 -3.95 3.03 7.37
CA TRP A 19 -4.79 1.91 6.92
C TRP A 19 -5.18 1.00 8.08
N LYS A 20 -4.22 0.71 8.96
CA LYS A 20 -4.48 -0.15 10.12
C LYS A 20 -5.53 0.47 11.04
N LEU A 21 -5.44 1.77 11.29
CA LEU A 21 -6.38 2.48 12.16
C LEU A 21 -7.74 2.74 11.50
N GLY A 22 -7.75 2.82 10.17
CA GLY A 22 -8.95 3.22 9.43
C GLY A 22 -9.14 4.73 9.41
N GLN A 23 -8.92 5.39 10.54
CA GLN A 23 -8.88 6.84 10.67
C GLN A 23 -8.24 7.18 12.01
N GLY A 24 -7.68 8.36 12.14
CA GLY A 24 -7.07 8.74 13.40
C GLY A 24 -6.55 10.17 13.41
N PHE A 25 -6.46 10.72 14.63
CA PHE A 25 -5.80 11.99 14.84
C PHE A 25 -4.28 11.78 14.81
N ALA A 26 -3.53 12.88 14.70
CA ALA A 26 -2.07 12.78 14.67
C ALA A 26 -1.52 12.02 15.88
N GLN A 27 -2.11 12.21 17.07
CA GLN A 27 -1.67 11.49 18.27
C GLN A 27 -1.91 9.98 18.15
N ASP A 28 -3.02 9.58 17.55
CA ASP A 28 -3.30 8.16 17.34
C ASP A 28 -2.25 7.54 16.41
N ILE A 29 -1.89 8.25 15.36
CA ILE A 29 -0.87 7.80 14.42
C ILE A 29 0.48 7.69 15.14
N MET A 30 0.85 8.72 15.91
CA MET A 30 2.11 8.72 16.68
C MET A 30 2.19 7.53 17.62
N SER A 31 1.08 7.17 18.27
CA SER A 31 1.09 6.08 19.24
C SER A 31 1.42 4.73 18.63
N GLU A 32 1.24 4.57 17.31
CA GLU A 32 1.52 3.33 16.60
C GLU A 32 2.94 3.26 16.04
N ILE A 33 3.70 4.37 16.11
CA ILE A 33 5.07 4.37 15.59
C ILE A 33 5.99 3.71 16.62
N PRO A 34 6.83 2.72 16.20
CA PRO A 34 7.77 2.09 17.13
C PRO A 34 8.86 3.06 17.60
N GLU A 35 9.41 2.77 18.77
CA GLU A 35 10.56 3.52 19.29
C GLU A 35 11.81 3.23 18.46
N PRO A 36 12.71 4.21 18.25
CA PRO A 36 12.59 5.60 18.71
C PRO A 36 11.62 6.38 17.84
N LYS A 37 10.69 7.10 18.47
CA LYS A 37 9.69 7.87 17.73
C LYS A 37 10.30 9.15 17.16
N PRO A 38 9.94 9.53 15.92
CA PRO A 38 10.33 10.84 15.40
C PRO A 38 9.58 11.96 16.14
N PRO A 39 10.06 13.20 16.06
CA PRO A 39 9.33 14.33 16.63
C PRO A 39 7.93 14.45 16.02
N TYR A 40 7.00 14.96 16.82
CA TYR A 40 5.61 15.14 16.40
C TYR A 40 5.50 15.91 15.08
N ASN A 41 6.24 17.03 14.96
CA ASN A 41 6.16 17.86 13.76
C ASN A 41 6.68 17.13 12.50
N THR A 42 7.66 16.25 12.68
CA THR A 42 8.16 15.44 11.57
C THR A 42 7.07 14.50 11.06
N THR A 43 6.39 13.83 11.97
CA THR A 43 5.28 12.93 11.61
C THR A 43 4.15 13.70 10.96
N LEU A 44 3.80 14.87 11.51
CA LEU A 44 2.73 15.69 10.94
C LEU A 44 3.08 16.15 9.54
N SER A 45 4.36 16.49 9.28
CA SER A 45 4.81 16.88 7.94
C SER A 45 4.63 15.74 6.94
N VAL A 46 4.89 14.50 7.36
CA VAL A 46 4.69 13.33 6.50
C VAL A 46 3.20 13.14 6.17
N VAL A 47 2.34 13.29 7.18
CA VAL A 47 0.89 13.18 6.98
C VAL A 47 0.40 14.26 6.01
N LYS A 48 0.90 15.48 6.15
CA LYS A 48 0.53 16.57 5.23
C LYS A 48 1.02 16.31 3.81
N ALA A 49 2.19 15.69 3.65
CA ALA A 49 2.68 15.29 2.35
C ALA A 49 1.78 14.24 1.71
N LEU A 50 1.30 13.27 2.51
CA LEU A 50 0.34 12.27 2.04
C LEU A 50 -0.96 12.93 1.58
N GLU A 51 -1.41 13.95 2.30
CA GLU A 51 -2.61 14.67 1.92
C GLU A 51 -2.41 15.41 0.58
N ARG A 52 -1.27 16.07 0.40
CA ARG A 52 -0.96 16.75 -0.86
C ARG A 52 -0.89 15.76 -2.04
N LYS A 53 -0.45 14.54 -1.79
CA LYS A 53 -0.37 13.50 -2.83
C LYS A 53 -1.73 12.83 -3.09
N GLY A 54 -2.76 13.17 -2.33
CA GLY A 54 -4.09 12.63 -2.52
C GLY A 54 -4.34 11.28 -1.87
N TYR A 55 -3.47 10.86 -0.94
CA TYR A 55 -3.62 9.57 -0.27
C TYR A 55 -4.52 9.62 0.95
N VAL A 56 -4.57 10.77 1.63
CA VAL A 56 -5.40 10.94 2.81
C VAL A 56 -6.18 12.24 2.72
N GLY A 57 -7.32 12.28 3.41
CA GLY A 57 -8.07 13.49 3.64
C GLY A 57 -8.18 13.69 5.15
N HIS A 58 -8.81 14.77 5.55
CA HIS A 58 -9.04 15.00 6.97
C HIS A 58 -10.38 15.68 7.23
N GLU A 59 -10.87 15.46 8.42
CA GLU A 59 -12.02 16.15 9.00
C GLU A 59 -11.54 16.90 10.23
N THR A 60 -11.98 18.15 10.38
CA THR A 60 -11.56 18.96 11.51
C THR A 60 -12.56 18.86 12.64
N PHE A 61 -12.06 18.59 13.84
CA PHE A 61 -12.85 18.54 15.08
C PHE A 61 -12.20 19.51 16.05
N GLY A 62 -12.79 20.69 16.21
CA GLY A 62 -12.17 21.74 17.02
C GLY A 62 -10.83 22.15 16.44
N LYS A 63 -9.75 21.93 17.19
CA LYS A 63 -8.38 22.27 16.74
C LYS A 63 -7.62 21.07 16.23
N ALA A 64 -8.26 19.89 16.15
CA ALA A 64 -7.62 18.66 15.75
C ALA A 64 -8.17 18.16 14.42
N ASN A 65 -7.30 17.56 13.61
CA ASN A 65 -7.68 16.96 12.34
C ASN A 65 -7.63 15.45 12.46
N ARG A 66 -8.73 14.80 12.06
CA ARG A 66 -8.79 13.35 12.00
C ARG A 66 -8.56 12.95 10.54
N TYR A 67 -7.49 12.18 10.31
CA TYR A 67 -7.09 11.76 8.98
C TYR A 67 -7.68 10.40 8.62
N TYR A 68 -7.98 10.22 7.34
CA TYR A 68 -8.53 8.96 6.83
C TYR A 68 -7.98 8.69 5.44
N PRO A 69 -7.88 7.42 5.02
CA PRO A 69 -7.34 7.11 3.71
C PRO A 69 -8.34 7.43 2.60
N LEU A 70 -7.87 8.05 1.53
CA LEU A 70 -8.62 8.26 0.30
C LEU A 70 -8.34 7.15 -0.71
N ILE A 71 -7.21 6.47 -0.55
CA ILE A 71 -6.78 5.37 -1.40
C ILE A 71 -6.67 4.14 -0.53
N SER A 72 -7.34 3.05 -0.91
CA SER A 72 -7.29 1.83 -0.12
C SER A 72 -5.92 1.16 -0.22
N LYS A 73 -5.59 0.36 0.81
CA LYS A 73 -4.37 -0.43 0.79
C LYS A 73 -4.34 -1.37 -0.40
N ASP A 74 -5.49 -1.93 -0.75
CA ASP A 74 -5.61 -2.84 -1.88
C ASP A 74 -5.28 -2.14 -3.20
N ASP A 75 -5.85 -0.95 -3.42
CA ASP A 75 -5.58 -0.18 -4.64
C ASP A 75 -4.10 0.23 -4.73
N TYR A 76 -3.53 0.65 -3.60
CA TYR A 76 -2.12 1.01 -3.57
C TYR A 76 -1.24 -0.20 -3.88
N SER A 77 -1.57 -1.35 -3.28
CA SER A 77 -0.80 -2.60 -3.47
C SER A 77 -0.81 -3.03 -4.93
N ARG A 78 -1.96 -2.94 -5.59
CA ARG A 78 -2.05 -3.26 -7.01
C ARG A 78 -1.22 -2.33 -7.88
N SER A 79 -1.25 -1.03 -7.58
CA SER A 79 -0.46 -0.05 -8.31
C SER A 79 1.03 -0.30 -8.12
N LEU A 80 1.45 -0.58 -6.88
CA LEU A 80 2.83 -0.87 -6.56
C LEU A 80 3.30 -2.14 -7.29
N LEU A 81 2.50 -3.19 -7.25
CA LEU A 81 2.83 -4.44 -7.91
C LEU A 81 2.97 -4.23 -9.42
N GLY A 82 2.08 -3.45 -10.02
CA GLY A 82 2.17 -3.13 -11.45
C GLY A 82 3.49 -2.47 -11.81
N ARG A 83 3.95 -1.53 -10.97
CA ARG A 83 5.24 -0.88 -11.19
C ARG A 83 6.40 -1.86 -11.05
N VAL A 84 6.34 -2.75 -10.04
CA VAL A 84 7.39 -3.74 -9.84
C VAL A 84 7.49 -4.67 -11.05
N VAL A 85 6.35 -5.18 -11.52
CA VAL A 85 6.35 -6.08 -12.67
C VAL A 85 6.86 -5.38 -13.92
N SER A 86 6.41 -4.13 -14.15
CA SER A 86 6.80 -3.39 -15.34
C SER A 86 8.27 -2.96 -15.32
N HIS A 87 8.76 -2.48 -14.18
CA HIS A 87 10.12 -1.90 -14.11
C HIS A 87 11.21 -2.91 -13.82
N TYR A 88 10.90 -4.02 -13.17
CA TYR A 88 11.91 -4.99 -12.75
C TYR A 88 11.78 -6.36 -13.42
N PHE A 89 10.64 -6.64 -14.03
CA PHE A 89 10.37 -7.96 -14.62
C PHE A 89 9.87 -7.87 -16.06
N ASN A 90 10.10 -6.75 -16.73
CA ASN A 90 9.76 -6.54 -18.15
C ASN A 90 8.31 -6.89 -18.48
N ASN A 91 7.38 -6.54 -17.57
CA ASN A 91 5.95 -6.85 -17.69
C ASN A 91 5.66 -8.36 -17.70
N SER A 92 6.57 -9.17 -17.17
CA SER A 92 6.39 -10.62 -17.14
C SER A 92 5.98 -11.09 -15.74
N LEU A 93 4.73 -11.48 -15.60
CA LEU A 93 4.24 -12.04 -14.35
C LEU A 93 4.93 -13.36 -14.03
N SER A 94 5.20 -14.17 -15.04
CA SER A 94 5.89 -15.45 -14.82
C SER A 94 7.32 -15.24 -14.32
N SER A 95 8.00 -14.17 -14.75
CA SER A 95 9.31 -13.83 -14.22
C SER A 95 9.25 -13.42 -12.76
N LEU A 96 8.21 -12.65 -12.39
CA LEU A 96 7.99 -12.29 -10.98
C LEU A 96 7.78 -13.53 -10.12
N VAL A 97 6.90 -14.43 -10.56
CA VAL A 97 6.59 -15.65 -9.81
C VAL A 97 7.84 -16.53 -9.67
N SER A 98 8.60 -16.66 -10.76
CA SER A 98 9.84 -17.43 -10.74
C SER A 98 10.84 -16.88 -9.72
N ALA A 99 11.03 -15.57 -9.72
CA ALA A 99 11.94 -14.90 -8.79
C ALA A 99 11.48 -15.09 -7.34
N PHE A 100 10.20 -14.92 -7.11
CA PHE A 100 9.64 -15.03 -5.76
C PHE A 100 9.79 -16.45 -5.21
N THR A 101 9.49 -17.46 -6.03
CA THR A 101 9.48 -18.85 -5.57
C THR A 101 10.87 -19.43 -5.39
N THR A 102 11.91 -18.76 -5.88
CA THR A 102 13.30 -19.18 -5.63
C THR A 102 13.61 -19.16 -4.13
N ASP A 103 13.14 -18.12 -3.43
CA ASP A 103 13.42 -17.95 -2.00
C ASP A 103 12.22 -18.23 -1.11
N HIS A 104 11.03 -18.39 -1.70
CA HIS A 104 9.79 -18.56 -0.96
C HIS A 104 9.06 -19.79 -1.48
N PRO A 105 9.30 -20.95 -0.87
CA PRO A 105 8.60 -22.17 -1.32
C PRO A 105 7.09 -22.01 -1.24
N ILE A 106 6.40 -22.56 -2.23
CA ILE A 106 4.94 -22.50 -2.29
C ILE A 106 4.37 -23.82 -1.80
N SER A 107 3.40 -23.75 -0.88
CA SER A 107 2.69 -24.93 -0.40
C SER A 107 1.76 -25.47 -1.50
N ASP A 108 1.38 -26.74 -1.37
CA ASP A 108 0.43 -27.34 -2.30
C ASP A 108 -0.89 -26.60 -2.33
N GLN A 109 -1.35 -26.14 -1.17
CA GLN A 109 -2.60 -25.38 -1.07
C GLN A 109 -2.49 -24.05 -1.83
N GLU A 110 -1.39 -23.35 -1.67
CA GLU A 110 -1.15 -22.10 -2.38
C GLU A 110 -1.06 -22.32 -3.89
N LEU A 111 -0.39 -23.41 -4.28
CA LEU A 111 -0.28 -23.76 -5.69
C LEU A 111 -1.65 -24.01 -6.33
N GLN A 112 -2.53 -24.72 -5.62
CA GLN A 112 -3.90 -24.95 -6.09
C GLN A 112 -4.67 -23.65 -6.26
N GLU A 113 -4.50 -22.72 -5.33
CA GLU A 113 -5.11 -21.39 -5.43
C GLU A 113 -4.63 -20.64 -6.67
N LEU A 114 -3.32 -20.67 -6.92
CA LEU A 114 -2.74 -20.03 -8.10
C LEU A 114 -3.28 -20.65 -9.40
N GLU A 115 -3.38 -21.98 -9.45
CA GLU A 115 -3.93 -22.66 -10.61
C GLU A 115 -5.37 -22.24 -10.88
N ARG A 116 -6.16 -22.09 -9.81
CA ARG A 116 -7.55 -21.62 -9.94
C ARG A 116 -7.61 -20.21 -10.49
N LEU A 117 -6.74 -19.33 -10.01
CA LEU A 117 -6.67 -17.95 -10.49
C LEU A 117 -6.29 -17.88 -11.96
N VAL A 118 -5.35 -18.73 -12.39
CA VAL A 118 -4.95 -18.79 -13.79
C VAL A 118 -6.13 -19.22 -14.67
N GLN A 119 -6.87 -20.24 -14.24
CA GLN A 119 -8.04 -20.70 -15.00
C GLN A 119 -9.11 -19.60 -15.07
N LYS A 120 -9.34 -18.90 -13.99
CA LYS A 120 -10.28 -17.78 -13.97
C LYS A 120 -9.87 -16.68 -14.95
N ALA A 121 -8.58 -16.37 -15.00
CA ALA A 121 -8.05 -15.35 -15.92
C ALA A 121 -8.24 -15.75 -17.38
N LYS A 122 -8.10 -17.04 -17.70
CA LYS A 122 -8.32 -17.55 -19.05
C LYS A 122 -9.77 -17.39 -19.49
N GLN A 123 -10.71 -17.48 -18.55
CA GLN A 123 -12.14 -17.40 -18.82
C GLN A 123 -12.65 -15.96 -18.86
N SER A 124 -11.88 -15.02 -18.35
CA SER A 124 -12.29 -13.63 -18.32
C SER A 124 -12.13 -13.00 -19.69
N PRO A 125 -13.13 -12.26 -20.17
CA PRO A 125 -12.97 -11.55 -21.45
C PRO A 125 -11.87 -10.50 -21.31
N LYS A 126 -11.09 -10.34 -22.33
CA LYS A 126 -10.10 -9.26 -22.38
C LYS A 126 -10.82 -7.94 -22.61
N SER A 127 -10.52 -6.99 -21.79
CA SER A 127 -11.03 -5.64 -21.97
C SER A 127 -10.16 -4.83 -22.91
#